data_c16ecc5446042659f179c0def339044d
#
_entry.id   c16ecc5446042659f179c0def339044d
#
_cell.length_a   1.000
_cell.length_b   1.000
_cell.length_c   1.000
_cell.angle_alpha   90.00
_cell.angle_beta   90.00
_cell.angle_gamma   90.00
#
_symmetry.space_group_name_H-M   'P 1'
#
loop_
_entity.id
_entity.type
_entity.pdbx_description
1 polymer ?
#
loop_
_entity_poly.entity_id
_entity_poly.type
_entity_poly.pdbx_seq_one_letter_code
_entity_poly.pdbx_strand_id
1 'polypeptide(L)'
;MQYGDYIGNVTRLAVELANTGTLDLGGELVADFFDQHEVTPPPDGAYGGLPHLVATALAQLVDGTAPDAVHRLLRDYPPEMHLSDHDGTGFWHIHFSRNGTPAERWLGQLVAAELALVAAGDPAVTLGRCAADGCGNYFVDQSRNRTRRFCGNACASRTTVAAHRARAAKNS
;
A
#
# COMPACT_ATOMS: atom_id res chain seq x y z
N MET A 1 0.62 -5.19 -18.02
CA MET A 1 0.80 -4.19 -16.92
C MET A 1 2.26 -3.74 -16.94
N GLN A 2 2.56 -2.43 -16.89
CA GLN A 2 3.94 -1.98 -16.78
C GLN A 2 4.45 -2.21 -15.35
N TYR A 3 5.77 -2.44 -15.18
CA TYR A 3 6.39 -2.68 -13.86
C TYR A 3 6.02 -1.61 -12.81
N GLY A 4 5.95 -0.35 -13.22
CA GLY A 4 5.55 0.76 -12.34
C GLY A 4 4.09 0.70 -11.85
N ASP A 5 3.19 0.15 -12.67
CA ASP A 5 1.78 -0.01 -12.28
C ASP A 5 1.61 -1.15 -11.27
N TYR A 6 2.38 -2.23 -11.45
CA TYR A 6 2.39 -3.37 -10.53
C TYR A 6 2.87 -2.95 -9.13
N ILE A 7 4.02 -2.28 -9.05
CA ILE A 7 4.59 -1.73 -7.82
C ILE A 7 3.60 -0.80 -7.12
N GLY A 8 3.03 0.15 -7.85
CA GLY A 8 2.06 1.08 -7.29
C GLY A 8 0.80 0.41 -6.73
N ASN A 9 0.34 -0.68 -7.35
CA ASN A 9 -0.83 -1.43 -6.88
C ASN A 9 -0.53 -2.20 -5.58
N VAL A 10 0.60 -2.89 -5.47
CA VAL A 10 1.01 -3.57 -4.24
C VAL A 10 1.11 -2.59 -3.07
N THR A 11 1.71 -1.41 -3.29
CA THR A 11 1.80 -0.39 -2.24
C THR A 11 0.42 0.13 -1.84
N ARG A 12 -0.52 0.27 -2.78
CA ARG A 12 -1.91 0.67 -2.46
C ARG A 12 -2.64 -0.38 -1.63
N LEU A 13 -2.46 -1.67 -1.95
CA LEU A 13 -2.99 -2.78 -1.13
C LEU A 13 -2.38 -2.77 0.27
N ALA A 14 -1.07 -2.56 0.39
CA ALA A 14 -0.40 -2.44 1.68
C ALA A 14 -0.95 -1.28 2.52
N VAL A 15 -1.18 -0.12 1.90
CA VAL A 15 -1.76 1.07 2.56
C VAL A 15 -3.20 0.81 2.98
N GLU A 16 -4.03 0.16 2.15
CA GLU A 16 -5.40 -0.21 2.50
C GLU A 16 -5.40 -1.16 3.69
N LEU A 17 -4.62 -2.23 3.61
CA LEU A 17 -4.49 -3.22 4.68
C LEU A 17 -4.06 -2.59 6.02
N ALA A 18 -3.11 -1.66 5.99
CA ALA A 18 -2.64 -0.95 7.18
C ALA A 18 -3.69 -0.01 7.77
N ASN A 19 -4.51 0.63 6.93
CA ASN A 19 -5.50 1.61 7.36
C ASN A 19 -6.77 0.97 7.90
N THR A 20 -7.17 -0.19 7.39
CA THR A 20 -8.48 -0.81 7.66
C THR A 20 -8.37 -2.15 8.39
N GLY A 21 -7.22 -2.80 8.34
CA GLY A 21 -7.00 -4.16 8.87
C GLY A 21 -7.43 -5.27 7.91
N THR A 22 -8.12 -4.94 6.82
CA THR A 22 -8.64 -5.88 5.81
C THR A 22 -8.49 -5.29 4.40
N LEU A 23 -8.76 -6.09 3.35
CA LEU A 23 -8.90 -5.59 1.98
C LEU A 23 -10.37 -5.56 1.58
N ASP A 24 -10.79 -4.53 0.87
CA ASP A 24 -12.13 -4.43 0.28
C ASP A 24 -12.23 -5.34 -0.95
N LEU A 25 -12.74 -6.56 -0.76
CA LEU A 25 -12.89 -7.56 -1.82
C LEU A 25 -13.87 -7.13 -2.93
N GLY A 26 -14.73 -6.13 -2.68
CA GLY A 26 -15.62 -5.51 -3.67
C GLY A 26 -14.96 -4.36 -4.42
N GLY A 27 -13.80 -3.91 -3.98
CA GLY A 27 -13.05 -2.83 -4.63
C GLY A 27 -12.37 -3.30 -5.92
N GLU A 28 -12.50 -2.50 -6.99
CA GLU A 28 -11.94 -2.81 -8.31
C GLU A 28 -10.44 -3.17 -8.25
N LEU A 29 -9.65 -2.40 -7.52
CA LEU A 29 -8.20 -2.66 -7.37
C LEU A 29 -7.91 -4.05 -6.79
N VAL A 30 -8.63 -4.43 -5.73
CA VAL A 30 -8.41 -5.72 -5.04
C VAL A 30 -8.88 -6.85 -5.94
N ALA A 31 -10.11 -6.76 -6.47
CA ALA A 31 -10.69 -7.79 -7.32
C ALA A 31 -9.81 -8.07 -8.55
N ASP A 32 -9.47 -7.02 -9.30
CA ASP A 32 -8.65 -7.14 -10.51
C ASP A 32 -7.25 -7.68 -10.21
N PHE A 33 -6.63 -7.23 -9.12
CA PHE A 33 -5.27 -7.63 -8.77
C PHE A 33 -5.20 -9.11 -8.39
N PHE A 34 -6.18 -9.60 -7.61
CA PHE A 34 -6.25 -11.02 -7.23
C PHE A 34 -6.63 -11.93 -8.40
N ASP A 35 -7.57 -11.49 -9.25
CA ASP A 35 -7.98 -12.23 -10.45
C ASP A 35 -6.82 -12.41 -11.44
N GLN A 36 -6.09 -11.33 -11.74
CA GLN A 36 -4.93 -11.35 -12.63
C GLN A 36 -3.82 -12.31 -12.17
N HIS A 37 -3.73 -12.58 -10.87
CA HIS A 37 -2.71 -13.48 -10.32
C HIS A 37 -3.27 -14.85 -9.92
N GLU A 38 -4.53 -15.13 -10.25
CA GLU A 38 -5.21 -16.39 -9.93
C GLU A 38 -5.15 -16.75 -8.44
N VAL A 39 -5.20 -15.75 -7.56
CA VAL A 39 -5.18 -15.93 -6.11
C VAL A 39 -6.56 -15.70 -5.54
N THR A 40 -7.07 -16.67 -4.79
CA THR A 40 -8.35 -16.52 -4.07
C THR A 40 -8.12 -15.83 -2.73
N PRO A 41 -8.63 -14.60 -2.53
CA PRO A 41 -8.49 -13.91 -1.25
C PRO A 41 -9.28 -14.62 -0.13
N PRO A 42 -8.92 -14.42 1.15
CA PRO A 42 -9.76 -14.85 2.27
C PRO A 42 -11.16 -14.23 2.15
N PRO A 43 -12.25 -14.98 2.43
CA PRO A 43 -13.62 -14.51 2.19
C PRO A 43 -14.02 -13.29 3.03
N ASP A 44 -13.35 -13.05 4.14
CA ASP A 44 -13.53 -11.88 5.02
C ASP A 44 -12.48 -10.78 4.77
N GLY A 45 -11.58 -10.96 3.81
CA GLY A 45 -10.49 -10.03 3.53
C GLY A 45 -9.45 -9.93 4.64
N ALA A 46 -9.46 -10.86 5.60
CA ALA A 46 -8.58 -10.83 6.76
C ALA A 46 -7.25 -11.56 6.50
N TYR A 47 -6.14 -10.96 6.94
CA TYR A 47 -4.77 -11.44 6.72
C TYR A 47 -3.99 -11.59 8.03
N GLY A 48 -4.61 -12.12 9.07
CA GLY A 48 -3.97 -12.45 10.34
C GLY A 48 -3.19 -11.28 10.95
N GLY A 49 -1.93 -11.48 11.25
CA GLY A 49 -1.03 -10.46 11.82
C GLY A 49 -0.40 -9.50 10.80
N LEU A 50 -0.56 -9.77 9.51
CA LEU A 50 0.07 -8.99 8.43
C LEU A 50 -0.32 -7.51 8.46
N PRO A 51 -1.60 -7.10 8.66
CA PRO A 51 -2.00 -5.69 8.68
C PRO A 51 -1.23 -4.86 9.71
N HIS A 52 -1.07 -5.40 10.92
CA HIS A 52 -0.35 -4.71 11.99
C HIS A 52 1.14 -4.53 11.67
N LEU A 53 1.77 -5.56 11.10
CA LEU A 53 3.17 -5.49 10.71
C LEU A 53 3.39 -4.50 9.57
N VAL A 54 2.48 -4.47 8.58
CA VAL A 54 2.50 -3.51 7.47
C VAL A 54 2.29 -2.09 7.98
N ALA A 55 1.34 -1.86 8.89
CA ALA A 55 1.13 -0.54 9.49
C ALA A 55 2.37 -0.03 10.22
N THR A 56 3.08 -0.91 10.96
CA THR A 56 4.33 -0.59 11.62
C THR A 56 5.43 -0.23 10.62
N ALA A 57 5.55 -1.00 9.53
CA ALA A 57 6.52 -0.72 8.46
C ALA A 57 6.24 0.62 7.78
N LEU A 58 4.98 0.92 7.44
CA LEU A 58 4.61 2.21 6.86
C LEU A 58 4.90 3.37 7.80
N ALA A 59 4.66 3.21 9.12
CA ALA A 59 5.01 4.22 10.10
C ALA A 59 6.51 4.53 10.07
N GLN A 60 7.35 3.51 10.13
CA GLN A 60 8.82 3.66 10.11
C GLN A 60 9.31 4.32 8.82
N LEU A 61 8.79 3.92 7.66
CA LEU A 61 9.15 4.49 6.37
C LEU A 61 8.74 5.96 6.25
N VAL A 62 7.53 6.33 6.68
CA VAL A 62 7.04 7.71 6.64
C VAL A 62 7.78 8.61 7.64
N ASP A 63 8.11 8.08 8.81
CA ASP A 63 8.81 8.83 9.86
C ASP A 63 10.34 8.85 9.66
N GLY A 64 10.86 8.14 8.66
CA GLY A 64 12.30 8.07 8.36
C GLY A 64 13.12 7.38 9.46
N THR A 65 12.51 6.44 10.19
CA THR A 65 13.18 5.66 11.22
C THR A 65 13.71 4.33 10.68
N ALA A 66 14.47 3.59 11.51
CA ALA A 66 15.03 2.29 11.11
C ALA A 66 13.91 1.33 10.63
N PRO A 67 14.08 0.65 9.46
CA PRO A 67 13.03 -0.14 8.83
C PRO A 67 12.94 -1.57 9.42
N ASP A 68 12.94 -1.71 10.74
CA ASP A 68 12.96 -3.00 11.43
C ASP A 68 11.73 -3.86 11.10
N ALA A 69 10.56 -3.22 10.90
CA ALA A 69 9.35 -3.93 10.50
C ALA A 69 9.43 -4.43 9.05
N VAL A 70 10.13 -3.72 8.16
CA VAL A 70 10.42 -4.21 6.80
C VAL A 70 11.36 -5.41 6.85
N HIS A 71 12.40 -5.37 7.67
CA HIS A 71 13.27 -6.53 7.90
C HIS A 71 12.48 -7.72 8.47
N ARG A 72 11.50 -7.46 9.32
CA ARG A 72 10.63 -8.52 9.84
C ARG A 72 9.71 -9.07 8.75
N LEU A 73 9.12 -8.22 7.90
CA LEU A 73 8.34 -8.67 6.74
C LEU A 73 9.16 -9.58 5.83
N LEU A 74 10.39 -9.18 5.47
CA LEU A 74 11.29 -9.98 4.63
C LEU A 74 11.65 -11.34 5.25
N ARG A 75 11.71 -11.43 6.56
CA ARG A 75 12.02 -12.66 7.29
C ARG A 75 10.80 -13.58 7.41
N ASP A 76 9.62 -13.02 7.73
CA ASP A 76 8.40 -13.78 7.97
C ASP A 76 7.71 -14.17 6.63
N TYR A 77 7.87 -13.31 5.60
CA TYR A 77 7.33 -13.48 4.24
C TYR A 77 8.45 -13.30 3.19
N PRO A 78 9.45 -14.22 3.14
CA PRO A 78 10.57 -14.08 2.22
C PRO A 78 10.09 -14.09 0.77
N PRO A 79 10.39 -13.05 -0.04
CA PRO A 79 10.00 -13.01 -1.44
C PRO A 79 10.66 -14.13 -2.25
N GLU A 80 9.87 -14.77 -3.11
CA GLU A 80 10.33 -15.80 -4.05
C GLU A 80 10.39 -15.22 -5.46
N MET A 81 11.47 -14.50 -5.75
CA MET A 81 11.62 -13.75 -6.99
C MET A 81 11.77 -14.68 -8.20
N HIS A 82 10.96 -14.45 -9.25
CA HIS A 82 11.07 -15.13 -10.53
C HIS A 82 10.53 -14.26 -11.67
N LEU A 83 10.87 -14.63 -12.91
CA LEU A 83 10.31 -14.02 -14.11
C LEU A 83 9.03 -14.75 -14.53
N SER A 84 8.02 -14.01 -14.94
CA SER A 84 6.76 -14.53 -15.45
C SER A 84 6.33 -13.79 -16.72
N ASP A 85 5.66 -14.51 -17.59
CA ASP A 85 4.98 -14.06 -18.80
C ASP A 85 3.57 -14.70 -18.79
N HIS A 86 2.88 -14.56 -17.67
CA HIS A 86 1.60 -15.27 -17.43
C HIS A 86 0.48 -14.84 -18.39
N ASP A 87 0.60 -13.70 -19.05
CA ASP A 87 -0.35 -13.19 -20.03
C ASP A 87 0.01 -13.62 -21.49
N GLY A 88 1.12 -14.35 -21.66
CA GLY A 88 1.57 -14.85 -22.96
C GLY A 88 1.91 -13.76 -23.98
N THR A 89 2.08 -12.52 -23.54
CA THR A 89 2.39 -11.38 -24.43
C THR A 89 3.86 -11.27 -24.79
N GLY A 90 4.72 -12.11 -24.19
CA GLY A 90 6.18 -12.07 -24.34
C GLY A 90 6.85 -10.97 -23.49
N PHE A 91 6.11 -10.23 -22.67
CA PHE A 91 6.68 -9.25 -21.75
C PHE A 91 6.98 -9.89 -20.40
N TRP A 92 8.23 -10.28 -20.23
CA TRP A 92 8.71 -10.83 -18.96
C TRP A 92 8.75 -9.77 -17.88
N HIS A 93 8.20 -10.10 -16.71
CA HIS A 93 8.23 -9.23 -15.54
C HIS A 93 8.53 -10.03 -14.26
N ILE A 94 8.95 -9.31 -13.22
CA ILE A 94 9.33 -9.92 -11.95
C ILE A 94 8.09 -10.15 -11.09
N HIS A 95 7.97 -11.37 -10.57
CA HIS A 95 7.06 -11.74 -9.50
C HIS A 95 7.82 -12.03 -8.22
N PHE A 96 7.20 -11.79 -7.08
CA PHE A 96 7.77 -12.02 -5.75
C PHE A 96 7.11 -13.16 -5.00
N SER A 97 6.17 -13.87 -5.62
CA SER A 97 5.51 -15.04 -5.06
C SER A 97 5.10 -16.00 -6.17
N ARG A 98 5.13 -17.30 -5.91
CA ARG A 98 4.78 -18.33 -6.88
C ARG A 98 3.27 -18.53 -6.98
N ASN A 99 2.82 -19.03 -8.13
CA ASN A 99 1.44 -19.47 -8.32
C ASN A 99 1.09 -20.58 -7.31
N GLY A 100 -0.14 -20.54 -6.79
CA GLY A 100 -0.61 -21.50 -5.78
C GLY A 100 -0.16 -21.23 -4.35
N THR A 101 0.58 -20.13 -4.10
CA THR A 101 0.89 -19.70 -2.74
C THR A 101 -0.40 -19.25 -2.03
N PRO A 102 -0.66 -19.67 -0.77
CA PRO A 102 -1.81 -19.19 0.00
C PRO A 102 -1.86 -17.66 0.08
N ALA A 103 -3.06 -17.08 0.00
CA ALA A 103 -3.27 -15.63 -0.17
C ALA A 103 -2.53 -14.75 0.85
N GLU A 104 -2.52 -15.11 2.14
CA GLU A 104 -1.80 -14.35 3.16
C GLU A 104 -0.29 -14.32 2.89
N ARG A 105 0.30 -15.49 2.61
CA ARG A 105 1.72 -15.60 2.31
C ARG A 105 2.06 -14.89 1.01
N TRP A 106 1.22 -15.05 -0.02
CA TRP A 106 1.38 -14.40 -1.32
C TRP A 106 1.40 -12.88 -1.16
N LEU A 107 0.39 -12.30 -0.51
CA LEU A 107 0.32 -10.86 -0.27
C LEU A 107 1.49 -10.38 0.61
N GLY A 108 1.84 -11.15 1.65
CA GLY A 108 2.96 -10.85 2.53
C GLY A 108 4.30 -10.77 1.78
N GLN A 109 4.55 -11.72 0.86
CA GLN A 109 5.75 -11.74 0.01
C GLN A 109 5.83 -10.52 -0.93
N LEU A 110 4.70 -10.16 -1.56
CA LEU A 110 4.63 -8.98 -2.41
C LEU A 110 4.89 -7.69 -1.61
N VAL A 111 4.19 -7.53 -0.50
CA VAL A 111 4.33 -6.34 0.36
C VAL A 111 5.73 -6.25 0.97
N ALA A 112 6.34 -7.37 1.37
CA ALA A 112 7.70 -7.39 1.90
C ALA A 112 8.72 -6.90 0.86
N ALA A 113 8.63 -7.42 -0.38
CA ALA A 113 9.49 -6.99 -1.48
C ALA A 113 9.32 -5.50 -1.79
N GLU A 114 8.07 -5.07 -1.93
CA GLU A 114 7.72 -3.70 -2.29
C GLU A 114 8.19 -2.68 -1.23
N LEU A 115 7.89 -2.92 0.03
CA LEU A 115 8.31 -2.00 1.10
C LEU A 115 9.84 -2.01 1.29
N ALA A 116 10.53 -3.09 0.94
CA ALA A 116 11.98 -3.11 0.89
C ALA A 116 12.55 -2.22 -0.23
N LEU A 117 11.93 -2.22 -1.42
CA LEU A 117 12.29 -1.32 -2.51
C LEU A 117 12.04 0.14 -2.13
N VAL A 118 10.90 0.44 -1.52
CA VAL A 118 10.59 1.78 -0.99
C VAL A 118 11.63 2.21 0.06
N ALA A 119 12.00 1.33 0.99
CA ALA A 119 13.04 1.60 1.99
C ALA A 119 14.41 1.85 1.36
N ALA A 120 14.71 1.19 0.23
CA ALA A 120 15.93 1.39 -0.54
C ALA A 120 15.92 2.67 -1.40
N GLY A 121 14.81 3.42 -1.41
CA GLY A 121 14.70 4.70 -2.11
C GLY A 121 14.16 4.60 -3.54
N ASP A 122 13.36 3.57 -3.85
CA ASP A 122 12.69 3.50 -5.16
C ASP A 122 11.85 4.77 -5.40
N PRO A 123 12.11 5.54 -6.47
CA PRO A 123 11.42 6.78 -6.74
C PRO A 123 9.99 6.59 -7.26
N ALA A 124 9.58 5.36 -7.60
CA ALA A 124 8.26 5.09 -8.19
C ALA A 124 7.13 5.38 -7.20
N VAL A 125 7.39 5.26 -5.90
CA VAL A 125 6.39 5.38 -4.85
C VAL A 125 6.79 6.45 -3.84
N THR A 126 5.83 7.29 -3.45
CA THR A 126 5.96 8.20 -2.29
C THR A 126 4.84 7.89 -1.30
N LEU A 127 5.24 7.53 -0.08
CA LEU A 127 4.34 7.31 1.03
C LEU A 127 4.13 8.60 1.82
N GLY A 128 2.92 8.78 2.37
CA GLY A 128 2.62 9.89 3.27
C GLY A 128 1.61 9.52 4.35
N ARG A 129 1.57 10.35 5.40
CA ARG A 129 0.55 10.30 6.45
C ARG A 129 -0.43 11.44 6.25
N CYS A 130 -1.72 11.18 6.42
CA CYS A 130 -2.77 12.20 6.25
C CYS A 130 -2.59 13.36 7.21
N ALA A 131 -2.59 14.60 6.68
CA ALA A 131 -2.43 15.83 7.44
C ALA A 131 -3.74 16.36 8.03
N ALA A 132 -4.85 15.64 7.92
CA ALA A 132 -6.12 16.03 8.53
C ALA A 132 -6.12 15.70 10.02
N ASP A 133 -6.55 16.64 10.84
CA ASP A 133 -6.67 16.44 12.30
C ASP A 133 -7.51 15.20 12.62
N GLY A 134 -6.99 14.36 13.51
CA GLY A 134 -7.62 13.11 13.94
C GLY A 134 -7.63 11.99 12.88
N CYS A 135 -6.86 12.12 11.77
CA CYS A 135 -6.70 11.07 10.79
C CYS A 135 -5.28 10.50 10.85
N GLY A 136 -5.16 9.20 11.12
CA GLY A 136 -3.89 8.48 11.14
C GLY A 136 -3.55 7.73 9.85
N ASN A 137 -4.41 7.82 8.81
CA ASN A 137 -4.29 7.02 7.61
C ASN A 137 -3.03 7.35 6.79
N TYR A 138 -2.43 6.31 6.24
CA TYR A 138 -1.39 6.42 5.21
C TYR A 138 -2.00 6.60 3.81
N PHE A 139 -1.20 7.05 2.87
CA PHE A 139 -1.55 7.11 1.46
C PHE A 139 -0.33 6.97 0.56
N VAL A 140 -0.55 6.58 -0.69
CA VAL A 140 0.44 6.62 -1.76
C VAL A 140 0.24 7.91 -2.56
N ASP A 141 1.31 8.66 -2.77
CA ASP A 141 1.30 9.84 -3.65
C ASP A 141 1.93 9.48 -5.00
N GLN A 142 1.08 9.21 -5.97
CA GLN A 142 1.43 8.98 -7.37
C GLN A 142 1.24 10.24 -8.22
N SER A 143 0.96 11.39 -7.60
CA SER A 143 0.84 12.65 -8.34
C SER A 143 2.17 13.09 -8.91
N ARG A 144 2.14 13.73 -10.08
CA ARG A 144 3.35 14.21 -10.78
C ARG A 144 4.26 15.08 -9.89
N ASN A 145 3.67 15.88 -9.01
CA ASN A 145 4.39 16.84 -8.18
C ASN A 145 4.61 16.36 -6.75
N ARG A 146 4.13 15.16 -6.38
CA ARG A 146 4.24 14.57 -5.04
C ARG A 146 3.84 15.55 -3.92
N THR A 147 2.68 16.21 -4.11
CA THR A 147 2.18 17.25 -3.20
C THR A 147 0.94 16.84 -2.42
N ARG A 148 0.53 15.57 -2.51
CA ARG A 148 -0.63 15.06 -1.78
C ARG A 148 -0.40 15.16 -0.28
N ARG A 149 -1.40 15.70 0.44
CA ARG A 149 -1.36 15.91 1.90
C ARG A 149 -2.42 15.10 2.64
N PHE A 150 -3.43 14.60 1.95
CA PHE A 150 -4.58 13.95 2.56
C PHE A 150 -4.80 12.56 1.94
N CYS A 151 -5.25 11.60 2.76
CA CYS A 151 -5.55 10.26 2.28
C CYS A 151 -6.73 10.20 1.28
N GLY A 152 -7.61 11.20 1.30
CA GLY A 152 -8.76 11.29 0.39
C GLY A 152 -9.47 12.64 0.44
N ASN A 153 -10.44 12.81 -0.46
CA ASN A 153 -11.20 14.05 -0.62
C ASN A 153 -11.98 14.44 0.64
N ALA A 154 -12.49 13.46 1.40
CA ALA A 154 -13.20 13.73 2.65
C ALA A 154 -12.31 14.45 3.68
N CYS A 155 -11.05 14.02 3.84
CA CYS A 155 -10.09 14.67 4.73
C CYS A 155 -9.68 16.06 4.22
N ALA A 156 -9.46 16.21 2.92
CA ALA A 156 -9.16 17.50 2.31
C ALA A 156 -10.29 18.51 2.53
N SER A 157 -11.54 18.13 2.26
CA SER A 157 -12.72 18.97 2.43
C SER A 157 -12.94 19.35 3.90
N ARG A 158 -12.85 18.36 4.82
CA ARG A 158 -12.99 18.60 6.27
C ARG A 158 -11.99 19.64 6.77
N THR A 159 -10.72 19.52 6.36
CA THR A 159 -9.66 20.44 6.77
C THR A 159 -9.89 21.84 6.19
N THR A 160 -10.32 21.96 4.93
CA THR A 160 -10.63 23.24 4.28
C THR A 160 -11.78 23.96 4.98
N VAL A 161 -12.87 23.24 5.31
CA VAL A 161 -14.03 23.77 6.02
C VAL A 161 -13.65 24.23 7.44
N ALA A 162 -12.86 23.44 8.16
CA ALA A 162 -12.38 23.81 9.50
C ALA A 162 -11.54 25.09 9.46
N ALA A 163 -10.61 25.21 8.50
CA ALA A 163 -9.79 26.38 8.33
C ALA A 163 -10.61 27.64 7.95
N HIS A 164 -11.68 27.49 7.16
CA HIS A 164 -12.59 28.58 6.84
C HIS A 164 -13.34 29.07 8.06
N ARG A 165 -13.91 28.14 8.85
CA ARG A 165 -14.65 28.47 10.10
C ARG A 165 -13.75 29.17 11.13
N ALA A 166 -12.51 28.72 11.28
CA ALA A 166 -11.55 29.33 12.20
C ALA A 166 -11.18 30.76 11.79
N ARG A 167 -11.09 31.04 10.48
CA ARG A 167 -10.87 32.43 9.97
C ARG A 167 -12.08 33.31 10.18
N ALA A 168 -13.28 32.82 9.93
CA ALA A 168 -14.51 33.58 10.17
C ALA A 168 -14.67 33.97 11.64
N ALA A 169 -14.39 33.05 12.56
CA ALA A 169 -14.47 33.31 14.02
C ALA A 169 -13.43 34.33 14.54
N LYS A 170 -12.30 34.52 13.83
CA LYS A 170 -11.29 35.53 14.19
C LYS A 170 -11.63 36.93 13.69
N ASN A 171 -12.54 37.02 12.71
CA ASN A 171 -12.96 38.28 12.09
C ASN A 171 -14.31 38.80 12.62
N SER A 172 -14.91 38.09 13.58
CA SER A 172 -16.13 38.47 14.31
C SER A 172 -15.81 38.93 15.73
#